data_9c4933baa71d1725f4bc98f254d99d62
#
_entry.id   9c4933baa71d1725f4bc98f254d99d62
#
_cell.length_a   1.000
_cell.length_b   1.000
_cell.length_c   1.000
_cell.angle_alpha   90.00
_cell.angle_beta   90.00
_cell.angle_gamma   90.00
#
_symmetry.space_group_name_H-M   'P 1'
#
loop_
_entity.id
_entity.type
_entity.pdbx_description
1 polymer ?
#
loop_
_entity_poly.entity_id
_entity_poly.type
_entity_poly.pdbx_seq_one_letter_code
_entity_poly.pdbx_strand_id
1 'polypeptide(L)'
;MRRKVISALLSLLAAPLGSLALPAQTIATSAPLSDVHYDVTFTRVNGDRRMVSTAMTFTVGGVAPVVLSLPAWTPGAYEISNFARNISNFSAEETGTSLGWDKVDPDTWRVRPRAAGEVIVRFDYEADSLDNANTWARPDFLLFNGTNLFFYPEGRGFDFPATVTVNTEAGWKVVTGMTSTGPRKFSANNYHDLVDMPFFVGQFDVDSAQIADHWVRFATYPSGSVTGGPRIAVWETLKRVIPAEGKVFGEIPWNTYSVMQIADPAFGGGSALEHQNSHVAIYGTGLLGTPVIMSIYSHEIFHSWNVKRLRPADLYPYEYDQPQPTTLLWISEGITDYYADLAEVRGGVTDAAAFYAATADKISQVAALPPTSLEDASLSTWIHPRDGTEYLYYPKGSLAGFLLDIIIRDASGNKNSLDDVMRDLYEGDYKNNRGFTSDEWWAAVSRAASGKSYTDFYTRYIDGREPFPYGTVLPLAGLRLLRDTINEPRVGIGTVEDTAGVHVTQVVPLSSADAAGVQPGDLLLAVGGIRASDPTWSDQFRAKYTRAPQGTQIPILVSREGKEMTLAARLNFFPHVEMRLIEDPRASAKAKRVREGILRGITAP
;
A
#
# COMPACT_ATOMS: atom_id res chain seq x y z
N MET A 1 -42.93 28.00 67.45
CA MET A 1 -43.64 28.32 66.19
C MET A 1 -43.21 27.33 65.14
N ARG A 2 -44.06 26.36 64.84
CA ARG A 2 -43.77 25.28 63.85
C ARG A 2 -44.42 25.69 62.56
N ARG A 3 -43.57 25.79 61.44
CA ARG A 3 -44.09 25.91 60.09
C ARG A 3 -44.14 24.53 59.46
N LYS A 4 -45.33 24.14 59.05
CA LYS A 4 -45.61 22.93 58.28
C LYS A 4 -45.25 23.23 56.82
N VAL A 5 -44.43 22.36 56.18
CA VAL A 5 -44.19 22.33 54.75
C VAL A 5 -45.11 21.25 54.19
N ILE A 6 -45.97 21.64 53.28
CA ILE A 6 -46.85 20.76 52.51
C ILE A 6 -46.06 20.31 51.27
N SER A 7 -45.77 19.02 51.16
CA SER A 7 -45.21 18.40 49.94
C SER A 7 -46.35 18.02 49.00
N ALA A 8 -46.41 18.64 47.87
CA ALA A 8 -47.26 18.23 46.76
C ALA A 8 -46.52 17.20 45.91
N LEU A 9 -47.00 15.97 45.85
CA LEU A 9 -46.56 14.96 44.91
C LEU A 9 -47.14 15.28 43.52
N LEU A 10 -46.27 15.64 42.58
CA LEU A 10 -46.60 15.61 41.16
C LEU A 10 -46.24 14.21 40.59
N SER A 11 -47.26 13.43 40.28
CA SER A 11 -47.12 12.18 39.56
C SER A 11 -46.95 12.50 38.06
N LEU A 12 -45.69 12.45 37.53
CA LEU A 12 -45.45 12.46 36.10
C LEU A 12 -45.75 11.06 35.54
N LEU A 13 -46.77 10.95 34.75
CA LEU A 13 -46.98 9.81 33.84
C LEU A 13 -45.86 9.84 32.76
N ALA A 14 -44.88 8.95 32.89
CA ALA A 14 -43.92 8.68 31.83
C ALA A 14 -44.62 7.84 30.76
N ALA A 15 -45.03 8.47 29.68
CA ALA A 15 -45.35 7.76 28.46
C ALA A 15 -44.05 7.17 27.85
N PRO A 16 -44.03 5.91 27.38
CA PRO A 16 -42.85 5.38 26.70
C PRO A 16 -42.67 6.15 25.39
N LEU A 17 -41.61 6.95 25.30
CA LEU A 17 -41.09 7.43 24.02
C LEU A 17 -40.62 6.19 23.25
N GLY A 18 -41.49 5.65 22.40
CA GLY A 18 -41.08 4.72 21.37
C GLY A 18 -40.05 5.42 20.53
N SER A 19 -38.80 4.94 20.55
CA SER A 19 -37.79 5.31 19.60
C SER A 19 -38.32 4.92 18.21
N LEU A 20 -38.87 5.90 17.50
CA LEU A 20 -39.01 5.80 16.04
C LEU A 20 -37.60 5.70 15.50
N ALA A 21 -37.10 4.47 15.32
CA ALA A 21 -36.00 4.23 14.41
C ALA A 21 -36.47 4.77 13.05
N LEU A 22 -35.91 5.89 12.61
CA LEU A 22 -36.04 6.33 11.24
C LEU A 22 -35.55 5.15 10.40
N PRO A 23 -36.35 4.65 9.43
CA PRO A 23 -35.85 3.63 8.51
C PRO A 23 -34.59 4.23 7.88
N ALA A 24 -33.49 3.47 7.88
CA ALA A 24 -32.33 3.81 7.06
C ALA A 24 -32.88 4.12 5.67
N GLN A 25 -32.59 5.31 5.15
CA GLN A 25 -33.01 5.69 3.82
C GLN A 25 -32.33 4.69 2.87
N THR A 26 -33.08 3.74 2.35
CA THR A 26 -32.60 2.87 1.27
C THR A 26 -32.30 3.77 0.10
N ILE A 27 -31.04 3.86 -0.29
CA ILE A 27 -30.62 4.58 -1.49
C ILE A 27 -31.38 3.98 -2.67
N ALA A 28 -32.06 4.82 -3.44
CA ALA A 28 -32.88 4.36 -4.54
C ALA A 28 -31.97 3.82 -5.65
N THR A 29 -32.25 2.62 -6.14
CA THR A 29 -31.57 2.02 -7.28
C THR A 29 -31.69 2.93 -8.52
N SER A 30 -30.60 3.19 -9.21
CA SER A 30 -30.53 3.97 -10.45
C SER A 30 -31.41 3.38 -11.57
N ALA A 31 -31.91 4.20 -12.46
CA ALA A 31 -32.37 3.73 -13.77
C ALA A 31 -31.21 3.00 -14.50
N PRO A 32 -31.50 2.02 -15.38
CA PRO A 32 -30.48 1.40 -16.22
C PRO A 32 -29.81 2.43 -17.14
N LEU A 33 -28.48 2.32 -17.30
CA LEU A 33 -27.68 3.12 -18.21
C LEU A 33 -27.09 2.23 -19.31
N SER A 34 -26.86 2.82 -20.49
CA SER A 34 -26.04 2.24 -21.57
C SER A 34 -25.10 3.27 -22.15
N ASP A 35 -24.18 2.82 -23.00
CA ASP A 35 -23.22 3.67 -23.73
C ASP A 35 -22.42 4.62 -22.83
N VAL A 36 -21.91 4.10 -21.70
CA VAL A 36 -21.20 4.90 -20.71
C VAL A 36 -19.85 5.37 -21.24
N HIS A 37 -19.66 6.68 -21.23
CA HIS A 37 -18.42 7.33 -21.67
C HIS A 37 -17.99 8.39 -20.68
N TYR A 38 -16.67 8.48 -20.41
CA TYR A 38 -16.08 9.52 -19.60
C TYR A 38 -15.09 10.35 -20.42
N ASP A 39 -15.26 11.68 -20.38
CA ASP A 39 -14.29 12.64 -20.87
C ASP A 39 -13.54 13.25 -19.68
N VAL A 40 -12.24 13.07 -19.61
CA VAL A 40 -11.36 13.72 -18.62
C VAL A 40 -10.58 14.81 -19.33
N THR A 41 -10.76 16.07 -18.92
CA THR A 41 -10.09 17.22 -19.51
C THR A 41 -9.05 17.79 -18.54
N PHE A 42 -7.80 17.81 -18.99
CA PHE A 42 -6.69 18.38 -18.25
C PHE A 42 -5.72 19.14 -19.16
N THR A 43 -5.60 20.43 -18.95
CA THR A 43 -4.74 21.36 -19.66
C THR A 43 -3.88 22.15 -18.67
N ARG A 44 -2.97 23.02 -19.14
CA ARG A 44 -2.23 23.93 -18.25
C ARG A 44 -3.16 24.78 -17.38
N VAL A 45 -4.26 25.25 -17.95
CA VAL A 45 -5.26 26.06 -17.21
C VAL A 45 -5.86 25.26 -16.05
N ASN A 46 -6.13 23.98 -16.26
CA ASN A 46 -6.61 23.07 -15.21
C ASN A 46 -5.50 22.85 -14.16
N GLY A 47 -4.27 22.60 -14.59
CA GLY A 47 -3.11 22.37 -13.72
C GLY A 47 -2.77 23.58 -12.84
N ASP A 48 -2.81 24.80 -13.39
CA ASP A 48 -2.61 26.06 -12.63
C ASP A 48 -3.65 26.24 -11.52
N ARG A 49 -4.87 25.71 -11.73
CA ARG A 49 -5.97 25.72 -10.76
C ARG A 49 -6.00 24.48 -9.87
N ARG A 50 -5.16 23.48 -10.16
CA ARG A 50 -5.19 22.16 -9.52
C ARG A 50 -6.58 21.50 -9.59
N MET A 51 -7.19 21.56 -10.74
CA MET A 51 -8.54 21.06 -11.02
C MET A 51 -8.51 20.12 -12.21
N VAL A 52 -9.42 19.14 -12.22
CA VAL A 52 -9.69 18.27 -13.37
C VAL A 52 -11.17 18.42 -13.74
N SER A 53 -11.47 18.65 -15.01
CA SER A 53 -12.86 18.70 -15.47
C SER A 53 -13.25 17.34 -16.05
N THR A 54 -14.36 16.77 -15.55
CA THR A 54 -14.86 15.46 -15.98
C THR A 54 -16.28 15.56 -16.48
N ALA A 55 -16.59 14.84 -17.56
CA ALA A 55 -17.94 14.63 -18.03
C ALA A 55 -18.22 13.12 -18.13
N MET A 56 -19.38 12.67 -17.65
CA MET A 56 -19.92 11.34 -17.86
C MET A 56 -21.12 11.45 -18.81
N THR A 57 -21.06 10.78 -19.95
CA THR A 57 -22.14 10.69 -20.93
C THR A 57 -22.71 9.29 -20.91
N PHE A 58 -24.03 9.16 -20.92
CA PHE A 58 -24.73 7.88 -20.93
C PHE A 58 -26.13 8.00 -21.55
N THR A 59 -26.71 6.88 -21.98
CA THR A 59 -28.05 6.80 -22.52
C THR A 59 -29.03 6.25 -21.48
N VAL A 60 -30.22 6.87 -21.37
CA VAL A 60 -31.32 6.41 -20.51
C VAL A 60 -32.54 6.00 -21.36
N GLY A 61 -33.28 4.98 -20.90
CA GLY A 61 -34.47 4.48 -21.58
C GLY A 61 -35.77 5.26 -21.30
N GLY A 62 -35.73 6.32 -20.45
CA GLY A 62 -36.92 7.06 -20.04
C GLY A 62 -36.66 8.07 -18.94
N VAL A 63 -37.71 8.46 -18.21
CA VAL A 63 -37.71 9.54 -17.21
C VAL A 63 -37.44 9.06 -15.78
N ALA A 64 -37.14 7.78 -15.59
CA ALA A 64 -36.81 7.27 -14.25
C ALA A 64 -35.51 7.91 -13.74
N PRO A 65 -35.43 8.25 -12.45
CA PRO A 65 -34.24 8.90 -11.90
C PRO A 65 -32.96 8.04 -12.06
N VAL A 66 -31.88 8.69 -12.44
CA VAL A 66 -30.54 8.13 -12.45
C VAL A 66 -29.88 8.48 -11.12
N VAL A 67 -29.33 7.50 -10.44
CA VAL A 67 -28.60 7.65 -9.17
C VAL A 67 -27.15 7.26 -9.43
N LEU A 68 -26.24 8.20 -9.22
CA LEU A 68 -24.80 8.06 -9.50
C LEU A 68 -24.01 8.23 -8.23
N SER A 69 -23.21 7.23 -7.88
CA SER A 69 -22.31 7.27 -6.72
C SER A 69 -20.86 7.38 -7.16
N LEU A 70 -20.04 8.07 -6.36
CA LEU A 70 -18.59 8.10 -6.49
C LEU A 70 -17.98 7.20 -5.42
N PRO A 71 -16.97 6.41 -5.74
CA PRO A 71 -16.23 5.66 -4.73
C PRO A 71 -15.79 6.50 -3.53
N ALA A 72 -15.82 5.92 -2.34
CA ALA A 72 -15.33 6.54 -1.13
C ALA A 72 -13.87 6.20 -0.84
N TRP A 73 -13.32 5.18 -1.49
CA TRP A 73 -11.95 4.71 -1.32
C TRP A 73 -11.37 4.08 -2.60
N THR A 74 -10.05 3.91 -2.63
CA THR A 74 -9.32 3.21 -3.70
C THR A 74 -8.84 1.85 -3.17
N PRO A 75 -9.18 0.71 -3.82
CA PRO A 75 -8.70 -0.61 -3.41
C PRO A 75 -7.17 -0.70 -3.33
N GLY A 76 -6.69 -1.16 -2.17
CA GLY A 76 -5.27 -1.16 -1.79
C GLY A 76 -4.93 -0.12 -0.73
N ALA A 77 -5.65 1.01 -0.68
CA ALA A 77 -5.40 2.06 0.33
C ALA A 77 -5.98 1.72 1.71
N TYR A 78 -7.01 0.87 1.77
CA TYR A 78 -7.70 0.46 3.01
C TYR A 78 -8.12 1.63 3.91
N GLU A 79 -8.52 2.74 3.30
CA GLU A 79 -8.90 3.99 3.97
C GLU A 79 -10.11 4.61 3.27
N ILE A 80 -11.09 5.11 4.03
CA ILE A 80 -12.22 5.89 3.51
C ILE A 80 -11.78 7.34 3.30
N SER A 81 -11.50 7.68 2.07
CA SER A 81 -11.01 9.00 1.66
C SER A 81 -12.12 10.00 1.34
N ASN A 82 -13.37 9.53 1.10
CA ASN A 82 -14.54 10.37 0.78
C ASN A 82 -14.26 11.34 -0.39
N PHE A 83 -13.86 10.83 -1.54
CA PHE A 83 -13.44 11.62 -2.73
C PHE A 83 -14.46 12.64 -3.20
N ALA A 84 -15.76 12.39 -2.99
CA ALA A 84 -16.86 13.29 -3.32
C ALA A 84 -16.75 14.70 -2.69
N ARG A 85 -15.95 14.86 -1.62
CA ARG A 85 -15.67 16.17 -1.00
C ARG A 85 -14.92 17.14 -1.93
N ASN A 86 -14.21 16.61 -2.92
CA ASN A 86 -13.40 17.37 -3.87
C ASN A 86 -14.20 17.78 -5.12
N ILE A 87 -15.48 17.39 -5.23
CA ILE A 87 -16.33 17.71 -6.37
C ILE A 87 -16.94 19.10 -6.21
N SER A 88 -16.85 19.87 -7.29
CA SER A 88 -17.49 21.17 -7.44
C SER A 88 -18.14 21.31 -8.82
N ASN A 89 -18.97 22.33 -9.01
CA ASN A 89 -19.60 22.68 -10.29
C ASN A 89 -20.41 21.52 -10.93
N PHE A 90 -21.01 20.65 -10.11
CA PHE A 90 -21.83 19.56 -10.62
C PHE A 90 -23.02 20.08 -11.42
N SER A 91 -23.23 19.53 -12.59
CA SER A 91 -24.36 19.85 -13.47
C SER A 91 -24.78 18.62 -14.26
N ALA A 92 -26.05 18.61 -14.70
CA ALA A 92 -26.58 17.58 -15.58
C ALA A 92 -27.41 18.24 -16.69
N GLU A 93 -27.32 17.69 -17.90
CA GLU A 93 -28.05 18.20 -19.07
C GLU A 93 -28.51 17.07 -19.98
N GLU A 94 -29.55 17.35 -20.73
CA GLU A 94 -30.14 16.51 -21.80
C GLU A 94 -30.37 17.41 -23.00
N THR A 95 -29.75 17.11 -24.14
CA THR A 95 -29.86 17.93 -25.38
C THR A 95 -29.62 19.43 -25.15
N GLY A 96 -28.65 19.79 -24.30
CA GLY A 96 -28.29 21.18 -23.95
C GLY A 96 -29.25 21.85 -22.95
N THR A 97 -30.24 21.10 -22.40
CA THR A 97 -31.17 21.62 -21.39
C THR A 97 -30.79 21.08 -20.01
N SER A 98 -30.64 21.98 -19.03
CA SER A 98 -30.31 21.61 -17.65
C SER A 98 -31.36 20.71 -17.03
N LEU A 99 -30.92 19.65 -16.37
CA LEU A 99 -31.75 18.73 -15.62
C LEU A 99 -31.75 19.07 -14.13
N GLY A 100 -32.84 18.74 -13.44
CA GLY A 100 -32.90 18.80 -11.98
C GLY A 100 -32.09 17.67 -11.37
N TRP A 101 -31.33 18.01 -10.31
CA TRP A 101 -30.57 17.04 -9.54
C TRP A 101 -30.55 17.43 -8.06
N ASP A 102 -30.28 16.46 -7.20
CA ASP A 102 -30.05 16.62 -5.75
C ASP A 102 -29.09 15.54 -5.23
N LYS A 103 -28.51 15.76 -4.06
CA LYS A 103 -27.75 14.73 -3.36
C LYS A 103 -28.69 13.82 -2.57
N VAL A 104 -28.44 12.51 -2.63
CA VAL A 104 -29.12 11.49 -1.84
C VAL A 104 -28.38 11.21 -0.53
N ASP A 105 -27.04 11.24 -0.62
CA ASP A 105 -26.09 11.18 0.50
C ASP A 105 -24.78 11.91 0.13
N PRO A 106 -23.71 11.86 0.97
CA PRO A 106 -22.49 12.64 0.74
C PRO A 106 -21.79 12.38 -0.59
N ASP A 107 -21.87 11.19 -1.18
CA ASP A 107 -21.16 10.78 -2.40
C ASP A 107 -22.08 10.31 -3.53
N THR A 108 -23.42 10.49 -3.38
CA THR A 108 -24.43 10.03 -4.32
C THR A 108 -25.32 11.17 -4.81
N TRP A 109 -25.47 11.29 -6.14
CA TRP A 109 -26.31 12.28 -6.82
C TRP A 109 -27.45 11.62 -7.56
N ARG A 110 -28.64 12.20 -7.46
CA ARG A 110 -29.82 11.81 -8.23
C ARG A 110 -30.11 12.83 -9.31
N VAL A 111 -30.09 12.41 -10.57
CA VAL A 111 -30.42 13.19 -11.76
C VAL A 111 -31.79 12.78 -12.28
N ARG A 112 -32.60 13.75 -12.76
CA ARG A 112 -33.96 13.52 -13.25
C ARG A 112 -34.06 13.79 -14.76
N PRO A 113 -33.89 12.75 -15.61
CA PRO A 113 -34.10 12.87 -17.05
C PRO A 113 -35.55 13.29 -17.37
N ARG A 114 -35.75 13.97 -18.49
CA ARG A 114 -37.08 14.38 -18.97
C ARG A 114 -37.59 13.50 -20.08
N ALA A 115 -36.72 12.80 -20.79
CA ALA A 115 -37.03 11.89 -21.87
C ALA A 115 -36.05 10.70 -21.90
N ALA A 116 -36.30 9.75 -22.78
CA ALA A 116 -35.31 8.77 -23.19
C ALA A 116 -34.27 9.45 -24.09
N GLY A 117 -32.97 9.16 -23.90
CA GLY A 117 -31.91 9.74 -24.71
C GLY A 117 -30.59 9.90 -23.95
N GLU A 118 -29.71 10.71 -24.51
CA GLU A 118 -28.39 10.97 -23.97
C GLU A 118 -28.47 12.00 -22.82
N VAL A 119 -27.81 11.70 -21.74
CA VAL A 119 -27.61 12.57 -20.56
C VAL A 119 -26.12 12.80 -20.36
N ILE A 120 -25.75 14.02 -20.05
CA ILE A 120 -24.37 14.40 -19.72
C ILE A 120 -24.34 14.97 -18.31
N VAL A 121 -23.50 14.39 -17.45
CA VAL A 121 -23.18 14.91 -16.13
C VAL A 121 -21.76 15.49 -16.17
N ARG A 122 -21.58 16.71 -15.65
CA ARG A 122 -20.27 17.39 -15.60
C ARG A 122 -19.93 17.80 -14.16
N PHE A 123 -18.67 17.81 -13.85
CA PHE A 123 -18.15 18.34 -12.59
C PHE A 123 -16.66 18.68 -12.71
N ASP A 124 -16.17 19.47 -11.78
CA ASP A 124 -14.76 19.72 -11.57
C ASP A 124 -14.31 19.02 -10.28
N TYR A 125 -13.08 18.49 -10.29
CA TYR A 125 -12.48 17.80 -9.16
C TYR A 125 -11.22 18.54 -8.71
N GLU A 126 -11.11 18.86 -7.42
CA GLU A 126 -9.91 19.47 -6.82
C GLU A 126 -8.81 18.41 -6.65
N ALA A 127 -7.63 18.67 -7.23
CA ALA A 127 -6.52 17.73 -7.38
C ALA A 127 -5.25 18.24 -6.71
N ASP A 128 -5.31 18.62 -5.43
CA ASP A 128 -4.20 19.29 -4.72
C ASP A 128 -3.40 18.37 -3.79
N SER A 129 -3.92 17.22 -3.42
CA SER A 129 -3.30 16.31 -2.44
C SER A 129 -2.44 15.25 -3.12
N LEU A 130 -1.12 15.27 -2.87
CA LEU A 130 -0.22 14.22 -3.37
C LEU A 130 -0.33 12.97 -2.51
N ASP A 131 -0.96 11.96 -3.07
CA ASP A 131 -1.13 10.64 -2.50
C ASP A 131 -1.33 9.63 -3.64
N ASN A 132 -0.99 8.36 -3.43
CA ASN A 132 -1.10 7.32 -4.46
C ASN A 132 -2.56 6.89 -4.76
N ALA A 133 -3.49 7.11 -3.83
CA ALA A 133 -4.92 6.83 -3.98
C ALA A 133 -5.74 8.04 -4.46
N ASN A 134 -5.16 9.25 -4.42
CA ASN A 134 -5.81 10.50 -4.78
C ASN A 134 -5.49 10.96 -6.21
N THR A 135 -6.18 12.02 -6.64
CA THR A 135 -5.89 12.75 -7.87
C THR A 135 -5.03 13.98 -7.53
N TRP A 136 -3.92 14.14 -8.25
CA TRP A 136 -2.96 15.21 -8.00
C TRP A 136 -2.51 15.89 -9.28
N ALA A 137 -2.55 17.22 -9.30
CA ALA A 137 -2.26 18.06 -10.45
C ALA A 137 -1.10 19.03 -10.21
N ARG A 138 -0.34 19.27 -11.27
CA ARG A 138 0.65 20.33 -11.44
C ARG A 138 0.39 21.03 -12.79
N PRO A 139 0.97 22.20 -13.06
CA PRO A 139 0.72 22.92 -14.31
C PRO A 139 0.96 22.11 -15.58
N ASP A 140 1.79 21.09 -15.52
CA ASP A 140 2.21 20.27 -16.66
C ASP A 140 2.02 18.75 -16.45
N PHE A 141 1.37 18.35 -15.34
CA PHE A 141 1.21 16.95 -14.99
C PHE A 141 -0.04 16.66 -14.16
N LEU A 142 -0.64 15.51 -14.41
CA LEU A 142 -1.76 14.96 -13.66
C LEU A 142 -1.53 13.47 -13.37
N LEU A 143 -1.67 13.07 -12.11
CA LEU A 143 -2.02 11.74 -11.67
C LEU A 143 -3.52 11.72 -11.37
N PHE A 144 -4.28 10.75 -11.89
CA PHE A 144 -5.62 10.48 -11.39
C PHE A 144 -5.93 8.99 -11.29
N ASN A 145 -6.70 8.63 -10.27
CA ASN A 145 -7.31 7.33 -10.10
C ASN A 145 -8.76 7.35 -10.57
N GLY A 146 -9.22 6.27 -11.21
CA GLY A 146 -10.59 6.18 -11.69
C GLY A 146 -11.64 6.28 -10.58
N THR A 147 -11.33 5.80 -9.38
CA THR A 147 -12.15 5.92 -8.17
C THR A 147 -12.46 7.36 -7.78
N ASN A 148 -11.64 8.31 -8.19
CA ASN A 148 -11.84 9.73 -7.89
C ASN A 148 -12.73 10.46 -8.90
N LEU A 149 -12.83 9.95 -10.13
CA LEU A 149 -13.43 10.68 -11.25
C LEU A 149 -14.58 9.96 -11.94
N PHE A 150 -14.75 8.66 -11.74
CA PHE A 150 -15.71 7.88 -12.49
C PHE A 150 -16.90 7.45 -11.61
N PHE A 151 -18.05 8.06 -11.83
CA PHE A 151 -19.31 7.66 -11.20
C PHE A 151 -19.78 6.29 -11.68
N TYR A 152 -20.53 5.58 -10.84
CA TYR A 152 -21.24 4.35 -11.21
C TYR A 152 -22.74 4.46 -10.90
N PRO A 153 -23.60 3.71 -11.61
CA PRO A 153 -25.03 3.68 -11.34
C PRO A 153 -25.33 2.87 -10.08
N GLU A 154 -25.85 3.53 -9.06
CA GLU A 154 -26.14 2.96 -7.74
C GLU A 154 -27.11 1.76 -7.84
N GLY A 155 -26.77 0.67 -7.13
CA GLY A 155 -27.61 -0.54 -7.04
C GLY A 155 -27.74 -1.32 -8.36
N ARG A 156 -26.88 -1.07 -9.38
CA ARG A 156 -26.89 -1.78 -10.67
C ARG A 156 -25.74 -2.77 -10.87
N GLY A 157 -24.89 -2.92 -9.84
CA GLY A 157 -23.66 -3.70 -9.96
C GLY A 157 -22.61 -3.01 -10.82
N PHE A 158 -21.49 -3.69 -11.01
CA PHE A 158 -20.30 -3.12 -11.65
C PHE A 158 -19.97 -3.74 -13.02
N ASP A 159 -20.82 -4.61 -13.52
CA ASP A 159 -20.63 -5.31 -14.80
C ASP A 159 -21.24 -4.49 -15.96
N PHE A 160 -20.64 -3.34 -16.24
CA PHE A 160 -20.99 -2.51 -17.40
C PHE A 160 -19.73 -2.02 -18.11
N PRO A 161 -19.70 -2.06 -19.46
CA PRO A 161 -18.57 -1.55 -20.23
C PRO A 161 -18.58 -0.02 -20.24
N ALA A 162 -17.37 0.55 -20.29
CA ALA A 162 -17.20 1.99 -20.39
C ALA A 162 -16.01 2.36 -21.29
N THR A 163 -16.05 3.59 -21.81
CA THR A 163 -14.95 4.18 -22.56
C THR A 163 -14.48 5.46 -21.91
N VAL A 164 -13.19 5.79 -22.08
CA VAL A 164 -12.57 7.00 -21.53
C VAL A 164 -11.86 7.74 -22.65
N THR A 165 -12.07 9.05 -22.74
CA THR A 165 -11.28 9.95 -23.57
C THR A 165 -10.54 10.94 -22.68
N VAL A 166 -9.22 11.09 -22.88
CA VAL A 166 -8.40 12.09 -22.19
C VAL A 166 -8.15 13.26 -23.12
N ASN A 167 -8.77 14.40 -22.82
CA ASN A 167 -8.62 15.65 -23.54
C ASN A 167 -7.50 16.47 -22.89
N THR A 168 -6.40 16.66 -23.60
CA THR A 168 -5.20 17.34 -23.06
C THR A 168 -4.41 18.06 -24.15
N GLU A 169 -3.39 18.83 -23.75
CA GLU A 169 -2.54 19.62 -24.62
C GLU A 169 -1.89 18.80 -25.73
N ALA A 170 -1.63 19.48 -26.86
CA ALA A 170 -0.85 18.86 -27.94
C ALA A 170 0.56 18.49 -27.45
N GLY A 171 1.00 17.27 -27.76
CA GLY A 171 2.32 16.76 -27.36
C GLY A 171 2.41 16.23 -25.92
N TRP A 172 1.38 16.39 -25.08
CA TRP A 172 1.35 15.72 -23.78
C TRP A 172 1.11 14.21 -23.92
N LYS A 173 1.75 13.46 -23.05
CA LYS A 173 1.68 11.99 -22.99
C LYS A 173 0.53 11.54 -22.10
N VAL A 174 0.04 10.32 -22.36
CA VAL A 174 -0.88 9.60 -21.48
C VAL A 174 -0.36 8.19 -21.28
N VAL A 175 -0.24 7.76 -20.03
CA VAL A 175 0.10 6.38 -19.65
C VAL A 175 -0.95 5.88 -18.66
N THR A 176 -1.44 4.66 -18.91
CA THR A 176 -2.38 3.93 -18.05
C THR A 176 -2.26 2.44 -18.33
N GLY A 177 -2.78 1.61 -17.42
CA GLY A 177 -2.95 0.16 -17.62
C GLY A 177 -4.12 -0.22 -18.54
N MET A 178 -5.02 0.72 -18.87
CA MET A 178 -6.21 0.43 -19.68
C MET A 178 -5.89 0.04 -21.12
N THR A 179 -6.80 -0.72 -21.73
CA THR A 179 -6.73 -1.06 -23.16
C THR A 179 -6.97 0.18 -24.01
N SER A 180 -6.02 0.51 -24.88
CA SER A 180 -6.11 1.62 -25.82
C SER A 180 -6.98 1.22 -27.02
N THR A 181 -7.95 2.06 -27.37
CA THR A 181 -8.81 1.93 -28.56
C THR A 181 -8.50 2.98 -29.63
N GLY A 182 -7.57 3.89 -29.34
CA GLY A 182 -7.12 4.96 -30.22
C GLY A 182 -6.28 5.99 -29.47
N PRO A 183 -5.81 7.05 -30.12
CA PRO A 183 -5.06 8.10 -29.47
C PRO A 183 -5.86 8.71 -28.30
N ARG A 184 -5.37 8.56 -27.07
CA ARG A 184 -6.00 9.06 -25.84
C ARG A 184 -7.41 8.54 -25.59
N LYS A 185 -7.77 7.37 -26.17
CA LYS A 185 -9.03 6.68 -26.00
C LYS A 185 -8.79 5.29 -25.46
N PHE A 186 -9.60 4.92 -24.46
CA PHE A 186 -9.44 3.69 -23.71
C PHE A 186 -10.80 3.04 -23.45
N SER A 187 -10.78 1.75 -23.15
CA SER A 187 -12.01 1.00 -22.79
C SER A 187 -11.74 0.03 -21.64
N ALA A 188 -12.79 -0.22 -20.87
CA ALA A 188 -12.87 -1.27 -19.88
C ALA A 188 -14.16 -2.06 -20.07
N ASN A 189 -14.16 -3.36 -19.76
CA ASN A 189 -15.31 -4.24 -19.91
C ASN A 189 -16.27 -4.16 -18.70
N ASN A 190 -15.77 -3.73 -17.57
CA ASN A 190 -16.51 -3.58 -16.32
C ASN A 190 -15.94 -2.42 -15.50
N TYR A 191 -16.67 -2.01 -14.48
CA TYR A 191 -16.30 -0.87 -13.63
C TYR A 191 -15.06 -1.16 -12.76
N HIS A 192 -14.88 -2.39 -12.30
CA HIS A 192 -13.69 -2.77 -11.51
C HIS A 192 -12.40 -2.54 -12.31
N ASP A 193 -12.37 -2.99 -13.57
CA ASP A 193 -11.23 -2.75 -14.46
C ASP A 193 -11.08 -1.26 -14.82
N LEU A 194 -12.20 -0.53 -14.91
CA LEU A 194 -12.20 0.90 -15.22
C LEU A 194 -11.48 1.72 -14.15
N VAL A 195 -11.79 1.48 -12.88
CA VAL A 195 -11.27 2.30 -11.76
C VAL A 195 -9.92 1.83 -11.22
N ASP A 196 -9.53 0.60 -11.53
CA ASP A 196 -8.24 0.02 -11.09
C ASP A 196 -7.09 0.30 -12.09
N MET A 197 -7.18 1.38 -12.87
CA MET A 197 -6.20 1.76 -13.90
C MET A 197 -5.89 3.25 -13.79
N PRO A 198 -4.90 3.66 -12.96
CA PRO A 198 -4.51 5.05 -12.82
C PRO A 198 -3.96 5.62 -14.12
N PHE A 199 -3.96 6.95 -14.21
CA PHE A 199 -3.49 7.68 -15.37
C PHE A 199 -2.40 8.69 -14.99
N PHE A 200 -1.31 8.72 -15.78
CA PHE A 200 -0.41 9.85 -15.90
C PHE A 200 -0.73 10.61 -17.17
N VAL A 201 -0.95 11.92 -17.06
CA VAL A 201 -1.23 12.82 -18.19
C VAL A 201 -0.32 14.04 -18.10
N GLY A 202 0.42 14.37 -19.15
CA GLY A 202 1.24 15.58 -19.13
C GLY A 202 2.66 15.40 -19.68
N GLN A 203 3.59 16.14 -19.08
CA GLN A 203 5.01 16.12 -19.43
C GLN A 203 5.79 15.28 -18.41
N PHE A 204 6.18 14.10 -18.80
CA PHE A 204 6.97 13.18 -17.98
C PHE A 204 7.83 12.27 -18.86
N ASP A 205 8.82 11.61 -18.29
CA ASP A 205 9.61 10.64 -19.01
C ASP A 205 8.90 9.30 -19.05
N VAL A 206 8.95 8.65 -20.20
CA VAL A 206 8.48 7.26 -20.34
C VAL A 206 9.30 6.54 -21.40
N ASP A 207 9.75 5.36 -21.04
CA ASP A 207 10.32 4.36 -21.94
C ASP A 207 9.64 3.02 -21.70
N SER A 208 9.88 2.08 -22.58
CA SER A 208 9.30 0.74 -22.51
C SER A 208 10.30 -0.30 -23.01
N ALA A 209 10.17 -1.51 -22.48
CA ALA A 209 10.92 -2.67 -22.89
C ALA A 209 10.03 -3.92 -22.87
N GLN A 210 10.40 -4.93 -23.66
CA GLN A 210 9.81 -6.26 -23.51
C GLN A 210 10.56 -7.05 -22.45
N ILE A 211 9.78 -7.67 -21.54
CA ILE A 211 10.27 -8.57 -20.49
C ILE A 211 9.39 -9.81 -20.53
N ALA A 212 9.98 -10.99 -20.76
CA ALA A 212 9.25 -12.26 -20.86
C ALA A 212 8.05 -12.17 -21.83
N ASP A 213 8.25 -11.57 -23.00
CA ASP A 213 7.26 -11.36 -24.07
C ASP A 213 6.13 -10.36 -23.75
N HIS A 214 6.19 -9.69 -22.61
CA HIS A 214 5.25 -8.67 -22.18
C HIS A 214 5.85 -7.27 -22.25
N TRP A 215 5.04 -6.25 -22.53
CA TRP A 215 5.48 -4.87 -22.52
C TRP A 215 5.49 -4.30 -21.11
N VAL A 216 6.61 -3.70 -20.71
CA VAL A 216 6.73 -2.95 -19.46
C VAL A 216 7.06 -1.50 -19.80
N ARG A 217 6.33 -0.56 -19.18
CA ARG A 217 6.56 0.88 -19.28
C ARG A 217 7.09 1.39 -17.96
N PHE A 218 8.04 2.31 -18.00
CA PHE A 218 8.53 3.04 -16.84
C PHE A 218 8.32 4.53 -17.06
N ALA A 219 7.30 5.09 -16.40
CA ALA A 219 6.91 6.49 -16.46
C ALA A 219 7.37 7.21 -15.20
N THR A 220 8.05 8.35 -15.32
CA THR A 220 8.59 9.10 -14.18
C THR A 220 8.31 10.59 -14.29
N TYR A 221 7.79 11.18 -13.22
CA TYR A 221 7.57 12.61 -13.06
C TYR A 221 8.30 13.13 -11.81
N PRO A 222 8.92 14.33 -11.82
CA PRO A 222 9.15 15.20 -13.00
C PRO A 222 10.09 14.57 -14.04
N SER A 223 10.03 15.10 -15.28
CA SER A 223 11.01 14.71 -16.30
C SER A 223 12.43 14.95 -15.79
N GLY A 224 13.32 13.98 -16.02
CA GLY A 224 14.70 14.03 -15.55
C GLY A 224 14.92 13.60 -14.10
N SER A 225 13.88 13.28 -13.34
CA SER A 225 14.00 12.88 -11.93
C SER A 225 14.72 11.54 -11.73
N VAL A 226 14.56 10.60 -12.66
CA VAL A 226 15.23 9.30 -12.62
C VAL A 226 15.96 9.08 -13.93
N THR A 227 17.28 9.28 -13.93
CA THR A 227 18.15 9.17 -15.12
C THR A 227 19.42 8.41 -14.81
N GLY A 228 20.18 8.04 -15.85
CA GLY A 228 21.49 7.40 -15.71
C GLY A 228 21.46 6.09 -14.92
N GLY A 229 22.35 5.96 -13.92
CA GLY A 229 22.50 4.75 -13.12
C GLY A 229 21.22 4.28 -12.42
N PRO A 230 20.49 5.13 -11.70
CA PRO A 230 19.22 4.77 -11.07
C PRO A 230 18.20 4.20 -12.06
N ARG A 231 18.03 4.81 -13.24
CA ARG A 231 17.09 4.31 -14.25
C ARG A 231 17.51 2.96 -14.82
N ILE A 232 18.81 2.76 -15.04
CA ILE A 232 19.36 1.47 -15.47
C ILE A 232 19.10 0.40 -14.40
N ALA A 233 19.33 0.71 -13.12
CA ALA A 233 19.10 -0.22 -12.03
C ALA A 233 17.63 -0.67 -11.94
N VAL A 234 16.67 0.23 -12.13
CA VAL A 234 15.25 -0.12 -12.21
C VAL A 234 15.00 -1.13 -13.31
N TRP A 235 15.48 -0.86 -14.54
CA TRP A 235 15.28 -1.79 -15.66
C TRP A 235 15.94 -3.16 -15.44
N GLU A 236 17.13 -3.19 -14.86
CA GLU A 236 17.80 -4.46 -14.52
C GLU A 236 17.04 -5.24 -13.45
N THR A 237 16.44 -4.55 -12.46
CA THR A 237 15.57 -5.18 -11.46
C THR A 237 14.32 -5.75 -12.12
N LEU A 238 13.57 -4.95 -12.88
CA LEU A 238 12.34 -5.38 -13.54
C LEU A 238 12.54 -6.59 -14.45
N LYS A 239 13.62 -6.63 -15.21
CA LYS A 239 13.97 -7.77 -16.08
C LYS A 239 14.18 -9.07 -15.33
N ARG A 240 14.52 -9.00 -14.05
CA ARG A 240 14.86 -10.14 -13.20
C ARG A 240 13.70 -10.57 -12.32
N VAL A 241 13.01 -9.61 -11.67
CA VAL A 241 11.94 -9.94 -10.73
C VAL A 241 10.66 -10.40 -11.44
N ILE A 242 10.24 -9.75 -12.52
CA ILE A 242 9.02 -10.11 -13.24
C ILE A 242 8.98 -11.60 -13.67
N PRO A 243 10.03 -12.15 -14.31
CA PRO A 243 10.02 -13.58 -14.62
C PRO A 243 10.11 -14.49 -13.39
N ALA A 244 10.75 -14.02 -12.30
CA ALA A 244 10.86 -14.81 -11.08
C ALA A 244 9.49 -14.94 -10.37
N GLU A 245 8.72 -13.86 -10.32
CA GLU A 245 7.36 -13.83 -9.78
C GLU A 245 6.37 -14.61 -10.66
N GLY A 246 6.44 -14.43 -11.98
CA GLY A 246 5.61 -15.17 -12.93
C GLY A 246 5.76 -16.70 -12.80
N LYS A 247 6.93 -17.20 -12.40
CA LYS A 247 7.15 -18.63 -12.15
C LYS A 247 6.34 -19.18 -10.97
N VAL A 248 6.01 -18.36 -9.99
CA VAL A 248 5.18 -18.76 -8.83
C VAL A 248 3.82 -19.22 -9.32
N PHE A 249 3.20 -18.48 -10.24
CA PHE A 249 1.86 -18.73 -10.75
C PHE A 249 1.82 -19.48 -12.09
N GLY A 250 2.95 -19.57 -12.77
CA GLY A 250 3.07 -20.21 -14.09
C GLY A 250 2.70 -19.34 -15.28
N GLU A 251 2.26 -18.10 -15.04
CA GLU A 251 1.93 -17.11 -16.09
C GLU A 251 2.19 -15.69 -15.62
N ILE A 252 2.32 -14.77 -16.58
CA ILE A 252 2.25 -13.32 -16.36
C ILE A 252 0.87 -12.86 -16.84
N PRO A 253 0.01 -12.27 -15.96
CA PRO A 253 -1.42 -12.14 -16.24
C PRO A 253 -1.80 -10.86 -17.00
N TRP A 254 -0.84 -10.15 -17.57
CA TRP A 254 -1.04 -8.90 -18.29
C TRP A 254 -0.17 -8.85 -19.57
N ASN A 255 -0.67 -8.17 -20.59
CA ASN A 255 0.10 -7.92 -21.83
C ASN A 255 1.02 -6.70 -21.69
N THR A 256 0.61 -5.73 -20.90
CA THR A 256 1.37 -4.51 -20.61
C THR A 256 1.28 -4.19 -19.14
N TYR A 257 2.41 -3.81 -18.53
CA TYR A 257 2.49 -3.31 -17.15
C TYR A 257 3.11 -1.91 -17.14
N SER A 258 2.62 -1.01 -16.29
CA SER A 258 3.15 0.35 -16.17
C SER A 258 3.63 0.63 -14.74
N VAL A 259 4.93 0.84 -14.59
CA VAL A 259 5.53 1.41 -13.38
C VAL A 259 5.39 2.94 -13.49
N MET A 260 4.61 3.54 -12.61
CA MET A 260 4.25 4.97 -12.64
C MET A 260 4.80 5.65 -11.39
N GLN A 261 5.90 6.39 -11.54
CA GLN A 261 6.65 6.93 -10.41
C GLN A 261 6.64 8.46 -10.38
N ILE A 262 6.35 9.01 -9.21
CA ILE A 262 6.53 10.43 -8.87
C ILE A 262 7.69 10.57 -7.90
N ALA A 263 8.61 11.50 -8.18
CA ALA A 263 9.66 11.91 -7.27
C ALA A 263 9.36 13.33 -6.77
N ASP A 264 9.06 13.47 -5.49
CA ASP A 264 8.76 14.77 -4.88
C ASP A 264 9.70 15.03 -3.69
N PRO A 265 10.48 16.12 -3.70
CA PRO A 265 11.43 16.42 -2.61
C PRO A 265 10.74 16.75 -1.28
N ALA A 266 9.46 17.09 -1.29
CA ALA A 266 8.67 17.35 -0.08
C ALA A 266 8.01 16.09 0.48
N PHE A 267 8.05 14.97 -0.25
CA PHE A 267 7.48 13.72 0.22
C PHE A 267 8.48 13.01 1.15
N GLY A 268 8.09 12.86 2.42
CA GLY A 268 8.93 12.25 3.46
C GLY A 268 8.87 10.73 3.42
N GLY A 269 9.67 10.06 2.60
CA GLY A 269 9.70 8.60 2.53
C GLY A 269 9.29 8.04 1.18
N GLY A 270 8.60 6.90 1.18
CA GLY A 270 8.06 6.23 0.00
C GLY A 270 6.68 5.66 0.27
N SER A 271 5.83 5.68 -0.74
CA SER A 271 4.51 5.07 -0.76
C SER A 271 4.25 4.50 -2.14
N ALA A 272 3.61 3.34 -2.22
CA ALA A 272 3.18 2.79 -3.51
C ALA A 272 1.78 2.19 -3.37
N LEU A 273 1.09 2.01 -4.49
CA LEU A 273 -0.24 1.43 -4.55
C LEU A 273 -0.35 0.56 -5.79
N GLU A 274 -0.70 -0.67 -5.55
CA GLU A 274 -0.86 -1.70 -6.55
C GLU A 274 -2.14 -1.51 -7.36
N HIS A 275 -2.05 -1.87 -8.64
CA HIS A 275 -3.16 -1.96 -9.58
C HIS A 275 -3.03 -3.20 -10.46
N GLN A 276 -4.08 -3.56 -11.17
CA GLN A 276 -4.16 -4.82 -11.93
C GLN A 276 -3.03 -4.98 -12.97
N ASN A 277 -2.66 -3.87 -13.64
CA ASN A 277 -1.63 -3.85 -14.69
C ASN A 277 -0.67 -2.64 -14.53
N SER A 278 -0.56 -2.11 -13.32
CA SER A 278 0.33 -0.99 -13.01
C SER A 278 0.51 -0.85 -11.50
N HIS A 279 1.41 0.02 -11.08
CA HIS A 279 1.41 0.58 -9.75
C HIS A 279 1.77 2.06 -9.82
N VAL A 280 1.30 2.82 -8.84
CA VAL A 280 1.69 4.21 -8.64
C VAL A 280 2.60 4.28 -7.42
N ALA A 281 3.78 4.87 -7.59
CA ALA A 281 4.75 5.04 -6.52
C ALA A 281 5.14 6.50 -6.35
N ILE A 282 5.24 6.97 -5.10
CA ILE A 282 5.65 8.31 -4.75
C ILE A 282 6.84 8.21 -3.81
N TYR A 283 7.95 8.85 -4.17
CA TYR A 283 9.17 8.79 -3.37
C TYR A 283 9.76 10.17 -3.11
N GLY A 284 10.25 10.37 -1.91
CA GLY A 284 11.20 11.43 -1.62
C GLY A 284 12.49 11.23 -2.43
N THR A 285 13.10 12.31 -2.90
CA THR A 285 14.27 12.24 -3.80
C THR A 285 15.47 11.52 -3.20
N GLY A 286 15.59 11.47 -1.86
CA GLY A 286 16.65 10.74 -1.15
C GLY A 286 16.58 9.21 -1.27
N LEU A 287 15.42 8.66 -1.65
CA LEU A 287 15.26 7.21 -1.83
C LEU A 287 15.62 6.73 -3.24
N LEU A 288 15.74 7.65 -4.21
CA LEU A 288 15.98 7.29 -5.60
C LEU A 288 17.29 6.51 -5.78
N GLY A 289 17.20 5.33 -6.36
CA GLY A 289 18.34 4.44 -6.61
C GLY A 289 18.79 3.63 -5.39
N THR A 290 18.06 3.65 -4.27
CA THR A 290 18.35 2.80 -3.11
C THR A 290 17.77 1.38 -3.29
N PRO A 291 18.30 0.36 -2.59
CA PRO A 291 17.72 -0.99 -2.60
C PRO A 291 16.27 -1.05 -2.14
N VAL A 292 15.83 -0.15 -1.25
CA VAL A 292 14.45 -0.08 -0.74
C VAL A 292 13.44 0.07 -1.89
N ILE A 293 13.72 0.95 -2.86
CA ILE A 293 12.83 1.12 -4.02
C ILE A 293 12.71 -0.17 -4.86
N MET A 294 13.79 -0.95 -4.97
CA MET A 294 13.78 -2.19 -5.75
C MET A 294 12.88 -3.24 -5.10
N SER A 295 12.93 -3.35 -3.78
CA SER A 295 12.02 -4.21 -3.00
C SER A 295 10.56 -3.76 -3.15
N ILE A 296 10.28 -2.44 -3.11
CA ILE A 296 8.93 -1.93 -3.34
C ILE A 296 8.44 -2.29 -4.75
N TYR A 297 9.27 -2.13 -5.80
CA TYR A 297 8.85 -2.55 -7.14
C TYR A 297 8.52 -4.04 -7.22
N SER A 298 9.31 -4.91 -6.59
CA SER A 298 9.01 -6.34 -6.52
C SER A 298 7.69 -6.58 -5.81
N HIS A 299 7.44 -5.90 -4.69
CA HIS A 299 6.19 -5.99 -3.95
C HIS A 299 4.97 -5.60 -4.81
N GLU A 300 5.02 -4.43 -5.43
CA GLU A 300 3.92 -3.90 -6.26
C GLU A 300 3.64 -4.76 -7.51
N ILE A 301 4.68 -5.34 -8.10
CA ILE A 301 4.51 -6.21 -9.27
C ILE A 301 3.87 -7.54 -8.87
N PHE A 302 4.24 -8.11 -7.72
CA PHE A 302 3.65 -9.34 -7.21
C PHE A 302 2.14 -9.21 -6.95
N HIS A 303 1.69 -8.00 -6.60
CA HIS A 303 0.27 -7.70 -6.47
C HIS A 303 -0.54 -7.89 -7.75
N SER A 304 0.08 -7.93 -8.93
CA SER A 304 -0.62 -8.31 -10.16
C SER A 304 -1.34 -9.65 -10.04
N TRP A 305 -0.80 -10.55 -9.22
CA TRP A 305 -1.41 -11.84 -8.88
C TRP A 305 -2.11 -11.79 -7.53
N ASN A 306 -1.41 -11.45 -6.46
CA ASN A 306 -1.86 -11.40 -5.07
C ASN A 306 -1.85 -9.93 -4.61
N VAL A 307 -2.87 -9.21 -4.64
CA VAL A 307 -4.28 -9.23 -4.34
C VAL A 307 -5.17 -8.85 -5.54
N LYS A 308 -4.61 -8.36 -6.65
CA LYS A 308 -5.45 -7.82 -7.73
C LYS A 308 -6.23 -8.90 -8.47
N ARG A 309 -5.76 -10.13 -8.43
CA ARG A 309 -6.45 -11.29 -9.02
C ARG A 309 -6.81 -12.34 -7.97
N LEU A 310 -5.84 -12.91 -7.28
CA LEU A 310 -6.08 -13.79 -6.14
C LEU A 310 -6.30 -12.93 -4.88
N ARG A 311 -7.53 -12.85 -4.39
CA ARG A 311 -7.89 -12.02 -3.24
C ARG A 311 -8.78 -12.75 -2.24
N PRO A 312 -8.78 -12.31 -0.96
CA PRO A 312 -9.74 -12.78 0.04
C PRO A 312 -11.20 -12.63 -0.43
N ALA A 313 -12.05 -13.56 -0.04
CA ALA A 313 -13.49 -13.50 -0.36
C ALA A 313 -14.16 -12.24 0.19
N ASP A 314 -13.69 -11.72 1.33
CA ASP A 314 -14.18 -10.46 1.91
C ASP A 314 -13.91 -9.24 1.01
N LEU A 315 -12.94 -9.32 0.11
CA LEU A 315 -12.58 -8.28 -0.85
C LEU A 315 -13.08 -8.58 -2.28
N TYR A 316 -13.94 -9.59 -2.45
CA TYR A 316 -14.42 -10.01 -3.77
C TYR A 316 -15.95 -10.15 -3.84
N PRO A 317 -16.62 -9.35 -4.70
CA PRO A 317 -16.09 -8.20 -5.44
C PRO A 317 -15.75 -7.03 -4.51
N TYR A 318 -15.03 -6.03 -5.02
CA TYR A 318 -14.88 -4.77 -4.29
C TYR A 318 -16.23 -4.03 -4.23
N GLU A 319 -16.50 -3.46 -3.06
CA GLU A 319 -17.53 -2.45 -2.83
C GLU A 319 -16.84 -1.11 -2.59
N TYR A 320 -17.38 -0.02 -3.14
CA TYR A 320 -16.64 1.25 -3.19
C TYR A 320 -17.14 2.32 -2.23
N ASP A 321 -18.27 2.09 -1.56
CA ASP A 321 -18.96 3.04 -0.68
C ASP A 321 -18.70 2.81 0.82
N GLN A 322 -18.08 1.69 1.18
CA GLN A 322 -17.88 1.29 2.57
C GLN A 322 -16.56 0.54 2.77
N PRO A 323 -16.05 0.46 4.02
CA PRO A 323 -14.93 -0.41 4.35
C PRO A 323 -15.26 -1.87 4.09
N GLN A 324 -14.28 -2.62 3.59
CA GLN A 324 -14.35 -4.08 3.45
C GLN A 324 -13.26 -4.73 4.33
N PRO A 325 -13.46 -4.83 5.64
CA PRO A 325 -12.46 -5.42 6.52
C PRO A 325 -12.31 -6.92 6.25
N THR A 326 -11.08 -7.40 6.30
CA THR A 326 -10.73 -8.82 6.19
C THR A 326 -9.68 -9.19 7.22
N THR A 327 -9.71 -10.42 7.71
CA THR A 327 -8.66 -10.98 8.58
C THR A 327 -7.42 -11.42 7.78
N LEU A 328 -7.44 -11.32 6.45
CA LEU A 328 -6.49 -11.97 5.55
C LEU A 328 -5.51 -11.01 4.86
N LEU A 329 -5.40 -9.72 5.28
CA LEU A 329 -4.41 -8.81 4.70
C LEU A 329 -2.97 -9.30 4.89
N TRP A 330 -2.69 -10.07 5.92
CA TRP A 330 -1.39 -10.70 6.09
C TRP A 330 -1.02 -11.65 4.94
N ILE A 331 -2.03 -12.21 4.22
CA ILE A 331 -1.82 -12.98 3.00
C ILE A 331 -1.67 -12.03 1.81
N SER A 332 -2.55 -11.03 1.69
CA SER A 332 -2.51 -10.06 0.59
C SER A 332 -1.22 -9.25 0.58
N GLU A 333 -0.78 -8.77 1.74
CA GLU A 333 0.36 -7.87 1.89
C GLU A 333 1.62 -8.60 2.39
N GLY A 334 1.47 -9.35 3.48
CA GLY A 334 2.61 -9.98 4.12
C GLY A 334 3.22 -11.12 3.29
N ILE A 335 2.41 -11.96 2.64
CA ILE A 335 2.92 -12.98 1.71
C ILE A 335 3.51 -12.30 0.46
N THR A 336 2.91 -11.21 -0.03
CA THR A 336 3.49 -10.40 -1.10
C THR A 336 4.87 -9.87 -0.72
N ASP A 337 5.03 -9.34 0.48
CA ASP A 337 6.31 -8.85 1.02
C ASP A 337 7.36 -9.97 1.16
N TYR A 338 6.94 -11.21 1.49
CA TYR A 338 7.81 -12.37 1.45
C TYR A 338 8.28 -12.69 0.03
N TYR A 339 7.35 -12.69 -0.94
CA TYR A 339 7.69 -12.97 -2.33
C TYR A 339 8.49 -11.86 -3.01
N ALA A 340 8.32 -10.60 -2.60
CA ALA A 340 9.15 -9.49 -3.05
C ALA A 340 10.64 -9.75 -2.75
N ASP A 341 10.96 -10.08 -1.47
CA ASP A 341 12.31 -10.44 -1.08
C ASP A 341 12.83 -11.69 -1.84
N LEU A 342 11.97 -12.70 -2.02
CA LEU A 342 12.33 -13.90 -2.76
C LEU A 342 12.55 -13.66 -4.25
N ALA A 343 11.74 -12.81 -4.89
CA ALA A 343 11.89 -12.49 -6.30
C ALA A 343 13.24 -11.84 -6.58
N GLU A 344 13.71 -10.97 -5.69
CA GLU A 344 15.04 -10.39 -5.79
C GLU A 344 16.15 -11.44 -5.74
N VAL A 345 16.05 -12.40 -4.82
CA VAL A 345 17.05 -13.48 -4.69
C VAL A 345 16.93 -14.46 -5.87
N ARG A 346 15.73 -14.91 -6.19
CA ARG A 346 15.46 -15.86 -7.29
C ARG A 346 15.80 -15.28 -8.66
N GLY A 347 15.64 -13.96 -8.81
CA GLY A 347 16.03 -13.20 -9.98
C GLY A 347 17.52 -12.82 -10.03
N GLY A 348 18.24 -12.98 -8.91
CA GLY A 348 19.67 -12.61 -8.80
C GLY A 348 19.89 -11.10 -8.74
N VAL A 349 18.93 -10.34 -8.25
CA VAL A 349 19.09 -8.90 -7.90
C VAL A 349 19.90 -8.77 -6.62
N THR A 350 19.57 -9.59 -5.63
CA THR A 350 20.29 -9.70 -4.35
C THR A 350 20.75 -11.15 -4.10
N ASP A 351 21.39 -11.39 -2.96
CA ASP A 351 21.86 -12.71 -2.58
C ASP A 351 21.16 -13.23 -1.30
N ALA A 352 21.49 -14.46 -0.91
CA ALA A 352 20.94 -15.08 0.30
C ALA A 352 21.25 -14.29 1.58
N ALA A 353 22.41 -13.62 1.65
CA ALA A 353 22.80 -12.85 2.83
C ALA A 353 21.90 -11.63 3.01
N ALA A 354 21.56 -10.94 1.91
CA ALA A 354 20.60 -9.82 1.91
C ALA A 354 19.21 -10.28 2.35
N PHE A 355 18.71 -11.42 1.82
CA PHE A 355 17.43 -12.01 2.24
C PHE A 355 17.41 -12.37 3.74
N TYR A 356 18.50 -12.94 4.26
CA TYR A 356 18.58 -13.26 5.69
C TYR A 356 18.62 -12.00 6.55
N ALA A 357 19.29 -10.95 6.09
CA ALA A 357 19.33 -9.67 6.79
C ALA A 357 17.93 -9.05 6.84
N ALA A 358 17.23 -8.94 5.71
CA ALA A 358 15.86 -8.42 5.64
C ALA A 358 14.90 -9.23 6.54
N THR A 359 15.00 -10.57 6.52
CA THR A 359 14.21 -11.43 7.40
C THR A 359 14.49 -11.18 8.88
N ALA A 360 15.77 -11.01 9.27
CA ALA A 360 16.17 -10.71 10.65
C ALA A 360 15.69 -9.32 11.10
N ASP A 361 15.69 -8.34 10.21
CA ASP A 361 15.12 -7.01 10.46
C ASP A 361 13.61 -7.07 10.71
N LYS A 362 12.86 -7.82 9.90
CA LYS A 362 11.44 -8.07 10.14
C LYS A 362 11.17 -8.76 11.48
N ILE A 363 12.00 -9.74 11.88
CA ILE A 363 11.92 -10.35 13.21
C ILE A 363 12.13 -9.30 14.31
N SER A 364 13.10 -8.41 14.14
CA SER A 364 13.39 -7.33 15.09
C SER A 364 12.26 -6.32 15.19
N GLN A 365 11.66 -5.93 14.05
CA GLN A 365 10.50 -5.03 13.99
C GLN A 365 9.30 -5.63 14.74
N VAL A 366 8.94 -6.87 14.43
CA VAL A 366 7.81 -7.55 15.09
C VAL A 366 8.06 -7.72 16.59
N ALA A 367 9.30 -8.02 17.01
CA ALA A 367 9.64 -8.17 18.43
C ALA A 367 9.59 -6.86 19.22
N ALA A 368 9.65 -5.72 18.56
CA ALA A 368 9.58 -4.40 19.19
C ALA A 368 8.14 -3.90 19.37
N LEU A 369 7.15 -4.53 18.74
CA LEU A 369 5.75 -4.14 18.77
C LEU A 369 4.95 -4.91 19.83
N PRO A 370 3.79 -4.38 20.28
CA PRO A 370 2.89 -5.10 21.15
C PRO A 370 2.47 -6.46 20.56
N PRO A 371 2.32 -7.52 21.38
CA PRO A 371 1.84 -8.81 20.91
C PRO A 371 0.43 -8.71 20.31
N THR A 372 0.33 -8.75 18.99
CA THR A 372 -0.91 -8.64 18.21
C THR A 372 -1.03 -9.81 17.24
N SER A 373 -2.23 -10.38 17.08
CA SER A 373 -2.46 -11.43 16.09
C SER A 373 -2.38 -10.87 14.66
N LEU A 374 -2.12 -11.71 13.67
CA LEU A 374 -2.13 -11.28 12.27
C LEU A 374 -3.54 -10.93 11.79
N GLU A 375 -4.55 -11.62 12.30
CA GLU A 375 -5.95 -11.36 11.97
C GLU A 375 -6.41 -10.02 12.58
N ASP A 376 -6.08 -9.73 13.85
CA ASP A 376 -6.40 -8.44 14.47
C ASP A 376 -5.69 -7.27 13.73
N ALA A 377 -4.41 -7.43 13.39
CA ALA A 377 -3.67 -6.42 12.64
C ALA A 377 -4.30 -6.17 11.25
N SER A 378 -4.71 -7.25 10.56
CA SER A 378 -5.39 -7.16 9.27
C SER A 378 -6.73 -6.41 9.37
N LEU A 379 -7.58 -6.75 10.35
CA LEU A 379 -8.86 -6.10 10.56
C LEU A 379 -8.72 -4.62 10.94
N SER A 380 -7.70 -4.30 11.74
CA SER A 380 -7.54 -2.98 12.34
C SER A 380 -7.00 -1.94 11.36
N THR A 381 -6.57 -2.31 10.15
CA THR A 381 -5.98 -1.36 9.19
C THR A 381 -6.89 -0.17 8.90
N TRP A 382 -8.21 -0.41 8.79
CA TRP A 382 -9.22 0.63 8.47
C TRP A 382 -9.37 1.73 9.53
N ILE A 383 -8.83 1.54 10.73
CA ILE A 383 -8.90 2.52 11.83
C ILE A 383 -7.54 3.11 12.19
N HIS A 384 -6.48 2.73 11.49
CA HIS A 384 -5.11 3.24 11.65
C HIS A 384 -4.65 3.27 13.12
N PRO A 385 -4.41 2.10 13.78
CA PRO A 385 -3.99 2.03 15.18
C PRO A 385 -2.72 2.84 15.44
N ARG A 386 -2.69 3.60 16.55
CA ARG A 386 -1.57 4.50 16.89
C ARG A 386 -0.54 3.89 17.84
N ASP A 387 -0.63 2.60 18.10
CA ASP A 387 0.28 1.85 18.97
C ASP A 387 1.48 1.22 18.21
N GLY A 388 1.61 1.54 16.91
CA GLY A 388 2.65 1.03 16.03
C GLY A 388 2.28 -0.28 15.33
N THR A 389 1.07 -0.82 15.53
CA THR A 389 0.64 -2.08 14.91
C THR A 389 -0.06 -1.91 13.56
N GLU A 390 -0.24 -0.67 13.09
CA GLU A 390 -0.98 -0.30 11.87
C GLU A 390 -0.60 -1.13 10.65
N TYR A 391 0.71 -1.37 10.46
CA TYR A 391 1.25 -2.13 9.32
C TYR A 391 1.90 -3.46 9.73
N LEU A 392 1.55 -3.99 10.91
CA LEU A 392 2.18 -5.20 11.43
C LEU A 392 1.97 -6.43 10.53
N TYR A 393 0.88 -6.48 9.79
CA TYR A 393 0.56 -7.57 8.88
C TYR A 393 1.55 -7.70 7.70
N TYR A 394 2.33 -6.66 7.35
CA TYR A 394 3.44 -6.76 6.40
C TYR A 394 4.60 -7.59 6.97
N PRO A 395 5.38 -7.12 7.94
CA PRO A 395 6.55 -7.85 8.41
C PRO A 395 6.19 -9.16 9.09
N LYS A 396 5.12 -9.21 9.90
CA LYS A 396 4.70 -10.44 10.58
C LYS A 396 4.10 -11.45 9.60
N GLY A 397 3.35 -11.00 8.59
CA GLY A 397 2.81 -11.85 7.53
C GLY A 397 3.89 -12.40 6.60
N SER A 398 4.90 -11.59 6.26
CA SER A 398 6.10 -12.03 5.53
C SER A 398 6.82 -13.15 6.28
N LEU A 399 7.00 -13.00 7.59
CA LEU A 399 7.60 -14.05 8.45
C LEU A 399 6.72 -15.29 8.51
N ALA A 400 5.40 -15.15 8.56
CA ALA A 400 4.47 -16.29 8.49
C ALA A 400 4.63 -17.06 7.18
N GLY A 401 4.70 -16.35 6.04
CA GLY A 401 4.97 -16.93 4.73
C GLY A 401 6.28 -17.69 4.67
N PHE A 402 7.36 -17.11 5.17
CA PHE A 402 8.65 -17.76 5.25
C PHE A 402 8.61 -19.06 6.10
N LEU A 403 7.99 -19.01 7.27
CA LEU A 403 7.88 -20.19 8.12
C LEU A 403 6.98 -21.27 7.49
N LEU A 404 5.87 -20.89 6.85
CA LEU A 404 5.00 -21.83 6.14
C LEU A 404 5.72 -22.49 4.96
N ASP A 405 6.51 -21.73 4.17
CA ASP A 405 7.28 -22.34 3.07
C ASP A 405 8.30 -23.36 3.58
N ILE A 406 9.00 -23.07 4.69
CA ILE A 406 9.89 -24.04 5.36
C ILE A 406 9.13 -25.30 5.78
N ILE A 407 7.98 -25.13 6.44
CA ILE A 407 7.17 -26.22 6.99
C ILE A 407 6.62 -27.11 5.86
N ILE A 408 6.09 -26.52 4.80
CA ILE A 408 5.56 -27.24 3.63
C ILE A 408 6.68 -28.05 2.97
N ARG A 409 7.83 -27.42 2.71
CA ARG A 409 8.98 -28.09 2.09
C ARG A 409 9.53 -29.23 2.94
N ASP A 410 9.65 -29.02 4.25
CA ASP A 410 10.07 -30.10 5.14
C ASP A 410 9.07 -31.24 5.18
N ALA A 411 7.77 -30.97 5.29
CA ALA A 411 6.72 -31.98 5.38
C ALA A 411 6.58 -32.81 4.09
N SER A 412 6.74 -32.15 2.93
CA SER A 412 6.65 -32.80 1.62
C SER A 412 7.97 -33.44 1.14
N GLY A 413 9.07 -33.27 1.89
CA GLY A 413 10.41 -33.66 1.44
C GLY A 413 10.91 -32.77 0.28
N ASN A 414 10.53 -31.51 0.26
CA ASN A 414 10.80 -30.49 -0.77
C ASN A 414 10.13 -30.78 -2.13
N LYS A 415 9.04 -31.54 -2.12
CA LYS A 415 8.24 -31.78 -3.34
C LYS A 415 7.25 -30.65 -3.61
N ASN A 416 6.77 -29.97 -2.57
CA ASN A 416 5.87 -28.84 -2.61
C ASN A 416 6.44 -27.68 -1.81
N SER A 417 5.90 -26.49 -2.04
CA SER A 417 6.31 -25.21 -1.49
C SER A 417 5.11 -24.29 -1.27
N LEU A 418 5.33 -23.10 -0.74
CA LEU A 418 4.29 -22.07 -0.68
C LEU A 418 3.88 -21.62 -2.10
N ASP A 419 4.77 -21.70 -3.10
CA ASP A 419 4.44 -21.43 -4.51
C ASP A 419 3.27 -22.31 -4.98
N ASP A 420 3.21 -23.58 -4.53
CA ASP A 420 2.13 -24.50 -4.89
C ASP A 420 0.80 -24.12 -4.22
N VAL A 421 0.83 -23.59 -2.99
CA VAL A 421 -0.35 -23.06 -2.31
C VAL A 421 -0.92 -21.86 -3.07
N MET A 422 -0.05 -20.90 -3.42
CA MET A 422 -0.45 -19.71 -4.17
C MET A 422 -1.05 -20.07 -5.53
N ARG A 423 -0.44 -21.00 -6.23
CA ARG A 423 -0.93 -21.48 -7.53
C ARG A 423 -2.24 -22.25 -7.42
N ASP A 424 -2.39 -23.11 -6.40
CA ASP A 424 -3.61 -23.87 -6.17
C ASP A 424 -4.83 -22.95 -5.97
N LEU A 425 -4.67 -21.90 -5.15
CA LEU A 425 -5.72 -20.91 -4.94
C LEU A 425 -5.93 -20.01 -6.18
N TYR A 426 -4.87 -19.63 -6.88
CA TYR A 426 -4.98 -18.85 -8.10
C TYR A 426 -5.80 -19.57 -9.17
N GLU A 427 -5.55 -20.86 -9.40
CA GLU A 427 -6.29 -21.69 -10.34
C GLU A 427 -7.68 -22.06 -9.81
N GLY A 428 -7.80 -22.32 -8.50
CA GLY A 428 -9.05 -22.75 -7.88
C GLY A 428 -10.05 -21.64 -7.59
N ASP A 429 -9.57 -20.43 -7.31
CA ASP A 429 -10.42 -19.32 -6.90
C ASP A 429 -10.47 -18.22 -7.96
N TYR A 430 -9.37 -17.54 -8.23
CA TYR A 430 -9.36 -16.46 -9.20
C TYR A 430 -9.85 -16.87 -10.59
N LYS A 431 -9.33 -17.98 -11.14
CA LYS A 431 -9.74 -18.46 -12.48
C LYS A 431 -11.21 -18.87 -12.53
N ASN A 432 -11.86 -19.04 -11.39
CA ASN A 432 -13.28 -19.34 -11.25
C ASN A 432 -14.11 -18.11 -10.78
N ASN A 433 -13.54 -16.91 -10.88
CA ASN A 433 -14.19 -15.63 -10.55
C ASN A 433 -14.71 -15.58 -9.10
N ARG A 434 -13.89 -16.00 -8.15
CA ARG A 434 -14.21 -15.90 -6.72
C ARG A 434 -12.97 -15.57 -5.89
N GLY A 435 -13.18 -15.06 -4.70
CA GLY A 435 -12.16 -14.91 -3.67
C GLY A 435 -12.00 -16.17 -2.83
N PHE A 436 -10.83 -16.33 -2.19
CA PHE A 436 -10.55 -17.44 -1.28
C PHE A 436 -10.91 -17.11 0.17
N THR A 437 -11.27 -18.14 0.94
CA THR A 437 -11.54 -18.04 2.38
C THR A 437 -10.33 -18.49 3.19
N SER A 438 -10.32 -18.17 4.50
CA SER A 438 -9.32 -18.70 5.44
C SER A 438 -9.27 -20.24 5.44
N ASP A 439 -10.42 -20.89 5.40
CA ASP A 439 -10.49 -22.37 5.37
C ASP A 439 -9.85 -22.94 4.09
N GLU A 440 -10.07 -22.31 2.94
CA GLU A 440 -9.46 -22.72 1.66
C GLU A 440 -7.94 -22.53 1.66
N TRP A 441 -7.46 -21.41 2.25
CA TRP A 441 -6.03 -21.20 2.46
C TRP A 441 -5.40 -22.33 3.28
N TRP A 442 -5.95 -22.64 4.45
CA TRP A 442 -5.40 -23.69 5.32
C TRP A 442 -5.56 -25.09 4.73
N ALA A 443 -6.61 -25.32 3.97
CA ALA A 443 -6.77 -26.58 3.21
C ALA A 443 -5.68 -26.71 2.12
N ALA A 444 -5.36 -25.64 1.40
CA ALA A 444 -4.27 -25.63 0.41
C ALA A 444 -2.90 -25.83 1.07
N VAL A 445 -2.62 -25.17 2.19
CA VAL A 445 -1.40 -25.40 3.01
C VAL A 445 -1.32 -26.87 3.44
N SER A 446 -2.40 -27.45 3.92
CA SER A 446 -2.43 -28.88 4.32
C SER A 446 -2.15 -29.80 3.13
N ARG A 447 -2.77 -29.57 1.97
CA ARG A 447 -2.51 -30.36 0.74
C ARG A 447 -1.03 -30.29 0.35
N ALA A 448 -0.46 -29.09 0.30
CA ALA A 448 0.94 -28.89 -0.05
C ALA A 448 1.89 -29.56 0.98
N ALA A 449 1.51 -29.60 2.25
CA ALA A 449 2.26 -30.20 3.34
C ALA A 449 1.95 -31.72 3.54
N SER A 450 1.58 -32.41 2.47
CA SER A 450 1.29 -33.86 2.49
C SER A 450 0.16 -34.28 3.43
N GLY A 451 -0.88 -33.45 3.56
CA GLY A 451 -2.10 -33.70 4.33
C GLY A 451 -1.96 -33.44 5.83
N LYS A 452 -0.88 -32.81 6.29
CA LYS A 452 -0.73 -32.41 7.69
C LYS A 452 -1.63 -31.24 8.03
N SER A 453 -2.31 -31.29 9.19
CA SER A 453 -3.04 -30.15 9.72
C SER A 453 -2.09 -29.16 10.39
N TYR A 454 -2.37 -27.87 10.19
CA TYR A 454 -1.66 -26.76 10.85
C TYR A 454 -2.59 -25.90 11.69
N THR A 455 -3.69 -26.46 12.19
CA THR A 455 -4.62 -25.79 13.11
C THR A 455 -3.91 -25.24 14.35
N ASP A 456 -2.93 -25.98 14.92
CA ASP A 456 -2.14 -25.48 16.05
C ASP A 456 -1.29 -24.28 15.68
N PHE A 457 -0.68 -24.26 14.48
CA PHE A 457 0.06 -23.09 13.98
C PHE A 457 -0.87 -21.90 13.80
N TYR A 458 -2.02 -22.09 13.18
CA TYR A 458 -3.04 -21.06 13.02
C TYR A 458 -3.47 -20.49 14.37
N THR A 459 -3.95 -21.33 15.28
CA THR A 459 -4.50 -20.89 16.57
C THR A 459 -3.49 -20.17 17.45
N ARG A 460 -2.21 -20.54 17.40
CA ARG A 460 -1.18 -19.94 18.27
C ARG A 460 -0.54 -18.69 17.68
N TYR A 461 -0.30 -18.67 16.38
CA TYR A 461 0.60 -17.70 15.75
C TYR A 461 -0.08 -16.76 14.75
N ILE A 462 -1.21 -17.15 14.17
CA ILE A 462 -1.96 -16.34 13.21
C ILE A 462 -3.13 -15.62 13.91
N ASP A 463 -4.09 -16.38 14.45
CA ASP A 463 -5.17 -15.89 15.30
C ASP A 463 -4.68 -15.55 16.72
N GLY A 464 -3.70 -16.30 17.24
CA GLY A 464 -3.07 -16.08 18.54
C GLY A 464 -1.93 -15.05 18.50
N ARG A 465 -1.45 -14.73 19.71
CA ARG A 465 -0.42 -13.71 19.94
C ARG A 465 0.93 -14.29 20.37
N GLU A 466 1.11 -15.61 20.27
CA GLU A 466 2.39 -16.24 20.63
C GLU A 466 3.49 -15.80 19.65
N PRO A 467 4.72 -15.61 20.13
CA PRO A 467 5.87 -15.39 19.24
C PRO A 467 6.08 -16.59 18.31
N PHE A 468 6.43 -16.33 17.08
CA PHE A 468 6.69 -17.39 16.11
C PHE A 468 7.73 -18.40 16.58
N PRO A 469 7.58 -19.69 16.25
CA PRO A 469 8.43 -20.78 16.74
C PRO A 469 9.76 -20.89 15.96
N TYR A 470 10.54 -19.82 15.90
CA TYR A 470 11.80 -19.77 15.14
C TYR A 470 12.77 -20.89 15.53
N GLY A 471 12.86 -21.21 16.83
CA GLY A 471 13.77 -22.25 17.34
C GLY A 471 13.48 -23.66 16.83
N THR A 472 12.24 -23.95 16.40
CA THR A 472 11.82 -25.26 15.89
C THR A 472 11.68 -25.30 14.38
N VAL A 473 11.31 -24.18 13.74
CA VAL A 473 11.05 -24.14 12.29
C VAL A 473 12.32 -23.82 11.49
N LEU A 474 13.11 -22.84 11.88
CA LEU A 474 14.32 -22.46 11.14
C LEU A 474 15.32 -23.61 10.93
N PRO A 475 15.56 -24.51 11.93
CA PRO A 475 16.43 -25.65 11.74
C PRO A 475 15.99 -26.62 10.63
N LEU A 476 14.70 -26.65 10.27
CA LEU A 476 14.19 -27.46 9.16
C LEU A 476 14.73 -27.00 7.79
N ALA A 477 15.12 -25.71 7.69
CA ALA A 477 15.82 -25.15 6.55
C ALA A 477 17.34 -25.01 6.79
N GLY A 478 17.86 -25.54 7.90
CA GLY A 478 19.27 -25.42 8.26
C GLY A 478 19.68 -23.98 8.58
N LEU A 479 18.76 -23.21 9.17
CA LEU A 479 18.95 -21.84 9.60
C LEU A 479 18.90 -21.73 11.12
N ARG A 480 19.56 -20.72 11.66
CA ARG A 480 19.54 -20.38 13.08
C ARG A 480 19.40 -18.87 13.27
N LEU A 481 18.54 -18.49 14.19
CA LEU A 481 18.45 -17.10 14.65
C LEU A 481 19.44 -16.90 15.80
N LEU A 482 20.41 -16.03 15.58
CA LEU A 482 21.29 -15.53 16.64
C LEU A 482 20.69 -14.27 17.24
N ARG A 483 20.86 -14.13 18.53
CA ARG A 483 20.41 -12.96 19.27
C ARG A 483 21.55 -12.50 20.16
N ASP A 484 22.24 -11.47 19.68
CA ASP A 484 23.40 -10.92 20.37
C ASP A 484 23.01 -9.57 20.99
N THR A 485 23.44 -9.33 22.23
CA THR A 485 23.32 -7.99 22.82
C THR A 485 24.63 -7.26 22.56
N ILE A 486 24.56 -6.27 21.69
CA ILE A 486 25.68 -5.37 21.40
C ILE A 486 25.48 -4.02 22.07
N ASN A 487 26.55 -3.36 22.42
CA ASN A 487 26.51 -1.99 22.92
C ASN A 487 26.77 -1.04 21.76
N GLU A 488 25.75 -0.26 21.38
CA GLU A 488 25.84 0.70 20.30
C GLU A 488 26.01 2.13 20.80
N PRO A 489 26.84 2.94 20.11
CA PRO A 489 26.92 4.36 20.39
C PRO A 489 25.61 5.04 19.96
N ARG A 490 24.93 5.71 20.88
CA ARG A 490 23.70 6.46 20.60
C ARG A 490 23.71 7.80 21.31
N VAL A 491 23.17 8.82 20.65
CA VAL A 491 23.01 10.15 21.26
C VAL A 491 21.67 10.32 21.97
N GLY A 492 20.64 9.52 21.60
CA GLY A 492 19.33 9.50 22.23
C GLY A 492 18.42 10.63 21.77
N ILE A 493 18.29 10.81 20.44
CA ILE A 493 17.37 11.74 19.80
C ILE A 493 16.47 11.00 18.80
N GLY A 494 15.20 11.41 18.73
CA GLY A 494 14.31 11.11 17.63
C GLY A 494 14.25 12.31 16.69
N THR A 495 14.22 12.06 15.38
CA THR A 495 14.22 13.13 14.38
C THR A 495 13.16 12.90 13.32
N VAL A 496 12.71 14.01 12.71
CA VAL A 496 11.89 14.03 11.48
C VAL A 496 12.56 14.99 10.50
N GLU A 497 12.52 14.67 9.22
CA GLU A 497 13.01 15.53 8.16
C GLU A 497 11.83 16.20 7.45
N ASP A 498 11.94 17.50 7.19
CA ASP A 498 11.02 18.28 6.38
C ASP A 498 11.77 19.22 5.42
N THR A 499 11.05 20.11 4.73
CA THR A 499 11.65 21.08 3.79
C THR A 499 12.62 22.06 4.43
N ALA A 500 12.58 22.24 5.75
CA ALA A 500 13.49 23.11 6.51
C ALA A 500 14.74 22.35 7.00
N GLY A 501 14.70 21.00 7.02
CA GLY A 501 15.81 20.12 7.42
C GLY A 501 15.38 19.06 8.45
N VAL A 502 16.36 18.54 9.19
CA VAL A 502 16.15 17.48 10.18
C VAL A 502 15.85 18.10 11.55
N HIS A 503 14.63 17.91 12.05
CA HIS A 503 14.17 18.43 13.33
C HIS A 503 14.23 17.34 14.42
N VAL A 504 14.70 17.75 15.62
CA VAL A 504 14.62 16.90 16.82
C VAL A 504 13.15 16.88 17.30
N THR A 505 12.54 15.70 17.29
CA THR A 505 11.17 15.49 17.78
C THR A 505 11.14 14.98 19.21
N GLN A 506 12.17 14.22 19.60
CA GLN A 506 12.26 13.61 20.92
C GLN A 506 13.70 13.61 21.42
N VAL A 507 13.88 13.84 22.72
CA VAL A 507 15.14 13.61 23.41
C VAL A 507 14.89 12.58 24.51
N VAL A 508 15.66 11.50 24.48
CA VAL A 508 15.55 10.41 25.46
C VAL A 508 16.12 10.90 26.80
N PRO A 509 15.37 10.86 27.92
CA PRO A 509 15.88 11.24 29.22
C PRO A 509 17.16 10.51 29.60
N LEU A 510 18.09 11.22 30.23
CA LEU A 510 19.41 10.71 30.65
C LEU A 510 20.33 10.27 29.50
N SER A 511 19.97 10.60 28.26
CA SER A 511 20.82 10.34 27.09
C SER A 511 21.98 11.35 26.97
N SER A 512 22.87 11.09 26.01
CA SER A 512 23.96 12.00 25.64
C SER A 512 23.47 13.36 25.19
N ALA A 513 22.35 13.37 24.41
CA ALA A 513 21.72 14.58 23.91
C ALA A 513 21.03 15.36 25.03
N ASP A 514 20.31 14.68 25.93
CA ASP A 514 19.68 15.29 27.10
C ASP A 514 20.70 15.99 27.99
N ALA A 515 21.77 15.27 28.33
CA ALA A 515 22.87 15.81 29.12
C ALA A 515 23.62 16.99 28.43
N ALA A 516 23.61 17.04 27.11
CA ALA A 516 24.18 18.14 26.34
C ALA A 516 23.24 19.34 26.16
N GLY A 517 21.96 19.20 26.53
CA GLY A 517 20.96 20.24 26.42
C GLY A 517 20.30 20.38 25.04
N VAL A 518 20.26 19.30 24.23
CA VAL A 518 19.44 19.23 23.01
C VAL A 518 17.97 19.27 23.41
N GLN A 519 17.13 19.92 22.63
CA GLN A 519 15.71 20.10 22.92
C GLN A 519 14.85 19.66 21.72
N PRO A 520 13.64 19.15 21.96
CA PRO A 520 12.66 19.00 20.90
C PRO A 520 12.40 20.35 20.21
N GLY A 521 12.34 20.36 18.89
CA GLY A 521 12.22 21.57 18.07
C GLY A 521 13.57 22.14 17.58
N ASP A 522 14.70 21.68 18.06
CA ASP A 522 16.02 22.03 17.48
C ASP A 522 16.10 21.54 16.03
N LEU A 523 16.63 22.35 15.13
CA LEU A 523 17.06 21.92 13.81
C LEU A 523 18.45 21.29 13.95
N LEU A 524 18.53 19.97 13.70
CA LEU A 524 19.77 19.22 13.80
C LEU A 524 20.61 19.43 12.55
N LEU A 525 21.81 19.99 12.69
CA LEU A 525 22.70 20.28 11.57
C LEU A 525 23.78 19.21 11.42
N ALA A 526 24.38 18.77 12.52
CA ALA A 526 25.40 17.71 12.49
C ALA A 526 25.55 17.02 13.84
N VAL A 527 25.96 15.74 13.83
CA VAL A 527 26.30 14.96 15.01
C VAL A 527 27.68 14.33 14.81
N GLY A 528 28.61 14.63 15.69
CA GLY A 528 29.98 14.10 15.60
C GLY A 528 30.73 14.51 14.32
N GLY A 529 30.36 15.65 13.73
CA GLY A 529 30.90 16.13 12.46
C GLY A 529 30.26 15.48 11.20
N ILE A 530 29.20 14.68 11.37
CA ILE A 530 28.43 14.08 10.29
C ILE A 530 27.18 14.94 10.09
N ARG A 531 26.90 15.37 8.88
CA ARG A 531 25.72 16.21 8.57
C ARG A 531 24.43 15.41 8.79
N ALA A 532 23.46 16.00 9.48
CA ALA A 532 22.17 15.37 9.73
C ALA A 532 21.31 15.24 8.46
N SER A 533 21.54 16.09 7.45
CA SER A 533 20.91 16.00 6.12
C SER A 533 21.41 14.83 5.25
N ASP A 534 22.44 14.10 5.70
CA ASP A 534 22.81 12.83 5.05
C ASP A 534 21.84 11.74 5.52
N PRO A 535 21.07 11.10 4.65
CA PRO A 535 20.11 10.06 5.05
C PRO A 535 20.73 8.91 5.85
N THR A 536 22.03 8.69 5.70
CA THR A 536 22.81 7.63 6.38
C THR A 536 23.57 8.13 7.61
N TRP A 537 23.34 9.36 8.07
CA TRP A 537 24.10 9.98 9.15
C TRP A 537 24.15 9.14 10.43
N SER A 538 23.04 8.49 10.77
CA SER A 538 22.93 7.65 11.96
C SER A 538 23.84 6.40 11.86
N ASP A 539 23.88 5.78 10.68
CA ASP A 539 24.74 4.61 10.41
C ASP A 539 26.22 5.02 10.39
N GLN A 540 26.52 6.14 9.72
CA GLN A 540 27.87 6.70 9.74
C GLN A 540 28.34 7.05 11.17
N PHE A 541 27.43 7.58 11.99
CA PHE A 541 27.71 7.85 13.40
C PHE A 541 28.00 6.56 14.16
N ARG A 542 27.18 5.54 14.04
CA ARG A 542 27.42 4.23 14.64
C ARG A 542 28.75 3.66 14.19
N ALA A 543 28.99 3.58 12.89
CA ALA A 543 30.24 3.07 12.34
C ALA A 543 31.48 3.83 12.86
N LYS A 544 31.41 5.15 12.93
CA LYS A 544 32.52 6.02 13.40
C LYS A 544 32.85 5.81 14.89
N TYR A 545 31.81 5.64 15.71
CA TYR A 545 32.00 5.67 17.18
C TYR A 545 31.87 4.29 17.86
N THR A 546 31.59 3.21 17.14
CA THR A 546 31.46 1.84 17.69
C THR A 546 32.68 1.43 18.52
N ARG A 547 33.91 1.88 18.15
CA ARG A 547 35.15 1.55 18.85
C ARG A 547 35.68 2.69 19.71
N ALA A 548 34.96 3.79 19.80
CA ALA A 548 35.40 4.93 20.62
C ALA A 548 35.20 4.63 22.11
N PRO A 549 36.03 5.14 23.01
CA PRO A 549 35.84 5.02 24.45
C PRO A 549 34.53 5.68 24.91
N GLN A 550 33.82 5.05 25.85
CA GLN A 550 32.68 5.68 26.52
C GLN A 550 33.12 7.04 27.13
N GLY A 551 32.25 8.04 27.02
CA GLY A 551 32.52 9.40 27.47
C GLY A 551 33.34 10.25 26.48
N THR A 552 33.69 9.71 25.29
CA THR A 552 34.28 10.50 24.21
C THR A 552 33.42 11.72 23.92
N GLN A 553 34.03 12.90 23.82
CA GLN A 553 33.31 14.13 23.54
C GLN A 553 32.82 14.15 22.07
N ILE A 554 31.55 14.44 21.88
CA ILE A 554 30.89 14.49 20.58
C ILE A 554 30.25 15.87 20.41
N PRO A 555 30.60 16.65 19.38
CA PRO A 555 29.90 17.88 19.07
C PRO A 555 28.52 17.55 18.43
N ILE A 556 27.47 18.17 18.93
CA ILE A 556 26.13 18.18 18.30
C ILE A 556 25.87 19.63 17.88
N LEU A 557 25.79 19.86 16.58
CA LEU A 557 25.51 21.18 16.02
C LEU A 557 23.99 21.28 15.76
N VAL A 558 23.36 22.24 16.40
CA VAL A 558 21.92 22.52 16.23
C VAL A 558 21.69 23.99 15.91
N SER A 559 20.55 24.28 15.27
CA SER A 559 20.01 25.65 15.20
C SER A 559 18.76 25.74 16.06
N ARG A 560 18.78 26.61 17.04
CA ARG A 560 17.65 26.90 17.94
C ARG A 560 17.26 28.36 17.78
N GLU A 561 15.99 28.61 17.43
CA GLU A 561 15.48 29.97 17.17
C GLU A 561 16.36 30.77 16.17
N GLY A 562 16.87 30.06 15.14
CA GLY A 562 17.73 30.64 14.10
C GLY A 562 19.19 30.90 14.51
N LYS A 563 19.61 30.50 15.72
CA LYS A 563 21.00 30.58 16.17
C LYS A 563 21.67 29.22 16.17
N GLU A 564 22.77 29.11 15.46
CA GLU A 564 23.61 27.91 15.51
C GLU A 564 24.37 27.84 16.83
N MET A 565 24.39 26.65 17.42
CA MET A 565 25.16 26.36 18.62
C MET A 565 25.73 24.94 18.59
N THR A 566 26.91 24.79 19.11
CA THR A 566 27.55 23.50 19.28
C THR A 566 27.38 23.04 20.72
N LEU A 567 26.68 21.95 20.92
CA LEU A 567 26.47 21.32 22.22
C LEU A 567 27.52 20.19 22.39
N ALA A 568 28.11 20.11 23.56
CA ALA A 568 29.13 19.08 23.86
C ALA A 568 28.48 17.88 24.55
N ALA A 569 28.19 16.85 23.78
CA ALA A 569 27.68 15.59 24.29
C ALA A 569 28.84 14.66 24.70
N ARG A 570 28.55 13.69 25.58
CA ARG A 570 29.48 12.60 25.91
C ARG A 570 28.90 11.29 25.37
N LEU A 571 29.70 10.55 24.62
CA LEU A 571 29.33 9.28 24.01
C LEU A 571 28.87 8.28 25.07
N ASN A 572 27.67 7.79 24.94
CA ASN A 572 27.13 6.68 25.71
C ASN A 572 26.81 5.50 24.78
N PHE A 573 27.00 4.31 25.33
CA PHE A 573 26.61 3.06 24.68
C PHE A 573 25.38 2.51 25.34
N PHE A 574 24.44 2.07 24.49
CA PHE A 574 23.21 1.45 24.96
C PHE A 574 23.15 0.01 24.46
N PRO A 575 22.66 -0.92 25.29
CA PRO A 575 22.47 -2.27 24.84
C PRO A 575 21.41 -2.29 23.71
N HIS A 576 21.76 -2.90 22.61
CA HIS A 576 20.90 -3.17 21.47
C HIS A 576 20.90 -4.67 21.18
N VAL A 577 19.72 -5.24 20.98
CA VAL A 577 19.62 -6.65 20.59
C VAL A 577 19.68 -6.72 19.07
N GLU A 578 20.80 -7.21 18.56
CA GLU A 578 20.97 -7.52 17.15
C GLU A 578 20.49 -8.93 16.88
N MET A 579 19.57 -9.07 15.93
CA MET A 579 19.12 -10.37 15.44
C MET A 579 19.80 -10.66 14.11
N ARG A 580 20.33 -11.86 13.95
CA ARG A 580 20.96 -12.31 12.72
C ARG A 580 20.47 -13.71 12.35
N LEU A 581 19.97 -13.86 11.13
CA LEU A 581 19.63 -15.17 10.58
C LEU A 581 20.87 -15.72 9.85
N ILE A 582 21.33 -16.89 10.24
CA ILE A 582 22.54 -17.50 9.68
C ILE A 582 22.30 -18.96 9.30
N GLU A 583 23.11 -19.46 8.37
CA GLU A 583 23.15 -20.88 8.05
C GLU A 583 23.78 -21.69 9.16
N ASP A 584 23.18 -22.84 9.50
CA ASP A 584 23.82 -23.80 10.40
C ASP A 584 24.81 -24.67 9.60
N PRO A 585 26.12 -24.61 9.88
CA PRO A 585 27.11 -25.42 9.18
C PRO A 585 26.88 -26.93 9.38
N ARG A 586 26.16 -27.32 10.46
CA ARG A 586 25.83 -28.70 10.80
C ARG A 586 24.46 -29.14 10.26
N ALA A 587 23.82 -28.34 9.43
CA ALA A 587 22.51 -28.66 8.86
C ALA A 587 22.54 -29.98 8.08
N SER A 588 21.47 -30.77 8.24
CA SER A 588 21.29 -32.03 7.50
C SER A 588 21.17 -31.75 5.98
N ALA A 589 21.41 -32.79 5.18
CA ALA A 589 21.23 -32.69 3.72
C ALA A 589 19.79 -32.32 3.36
N LYS A 590 18.78 -32.82 4.08
CA LYS A 590 17.36 -32.46 3.91
C LYS A 590 17.16 -30.95 4.16
N ALA A 591 17.66 -30.44 5.28
CA ALA A 591 17.50 -29.03 5.64
C ALA A 591 18.18 -28.10 4.62
N LYS A 592 19.35 -28.49 4.11
CA LYS A 592 20.02 -27.74 3.04
C LYS A 592 19.19 -27.72 1.75
N ARG A 593 18.56 -28.84 1.38
CA ARG A 593 17.66 -28.89 0.21
C ARG A 593 16.43 -28.00 0.38
N VAL A 594 15.82 -27.97 1.58
CA VAL A 594 14.71 -27.07 1.89
C VAL A 594 15.15 -25.61 1.66
N ARG A 595 16.28 -25.22 2.22
CA ARG A 595 16.83 -23.86 2.05
C ARG A 595 17.11 -23.50 0.59
N GLU A 596 17.81 -24.38 -0.12
CA GLU A 596 18.08 -24.19 -1.56
C GLU A 596 16.79 -24.11 -2.38
N GLY A 597 15.78 -24.92 -2.01
CA GLY A 597 14.46 -24.87 -2.61
C GLY A 597 13.78 -23.52 -2.46
N ILE A 598 13.85 -22.90 -1.27
CA ILE A 598 13.35 -21.55 -1.01
C ILE A 598 14.06 -20.53 -1.91
N LEU A 599 15.39 -20.48 -1.80
CA LEU A 599 16.21 -19.44 -2.45
C LEU A 599 16.20 -19.52 -3.99
N ARG A 600 15.98 -20.70 -4.56
CA ARG A 600 15.98 -20.91 -6.03
C ARG A 600 14.59 -21.08 -6.63
N GLY A 601 13.54 -21.20 -5.82
CA GLY A 601 12.20 -21.49 -6.29
C GLY A 601 12.09 -22.89 -6.94
N ILE A 602 12.82 -23.88 -6.43
CA ILE A 602 12.82 -25.24 -6.98
C ILE A 602 12.24 -26.24 -5.99
N THR A 603 11.57 -27.24 -6.54
CA THR A 603 11.07 -28.40 -5.81
C THR A 603 11.75 -29.65 -6.35
N ALA A 604 12.43 -30.38 -5.48
CA ALA A 604 13.05 -31.66 -5.80
C ALA A 604 13.25 -32.45 -4.50
N PRO A 605 13.03 -33.78 -4.49
CA PRO A 605 13.14 -34.61 -3.30
C PRO A 605 14.58 -34.75 -2.77
#